data_81cc37e368cdd473b6796675969f21bb
#
_entry.id   81cc37e368cdd473b6796675969f21bb
#
_cell.length_a   1.000
_cell.length_b   1.000
_cell.length_c   1.000
_cell.angle_alpha   90.00
_cell.angle_beta   90.00
_cell.angle_gamma   90.00
#
_symmetry.space_group_name_H-M   'P 1'
#
loop_
_entity.id
_entity.type
_entity.pdbx_description
1 polymer ?
#
loop_
_entity_poly.entity_id
_entity_poly.type
_entity_poly.pdbx_seq_one_letter_code
_entity_poly.pdbx_strand_id
1 'polypeptide(L)'
;TNCFPNTLDTTVHFRKGKDGKPDTFVYTGDIHAMWLRDSGAQVWPYVQLANSDPELKTMLAGVINRQFKCINIDPYANAFNDGPKGGEWMSDLTDMKPELHERKWEIDSLCYPLRLAYQYWKTTGDASIFDEEWIQAITNILRTFKEQQRKDGVGPYKFQRKTERALDTVTNDGLGNPVKPVGLIVSTFRPSDDATT
;
A
#
# COMPACT_ATOMS: atom_id res chain seq x y z
N THR A 1 10.77 24.86 -11.21
CA THR A 1 9.82 24.39 -12.26
C THR A 1 10.02 22.92 -12.61
N ASN A 2 11.22 22.38 -12.55
CA ASN A 2 11.50 21.00 -12.97
C ASN A 2 11.09 19.93 -11.95
N CYS A 3 10.96 20.27 -10.67
CA CYS A 3 10.62 19.31 -9.63
C CYS A 3 9.13 18.90 -9.65
N PHE A 4 8.24 19.78 -10.04
CA PHE A 4 6.80 19.52 -9.99
C PHE A 4 6.36 18.42 -10.96
N PRO A 5 6.73 18.40 -12.26
CA PRO A 5 6.34 17.33 -13.17
C PRO A 5 7.18 16.06 -13.02
N ASN A 6 8.30 16.10 -12.31
CA ASN A 6 9.28 15.01 -12.27
C ASN A 6 8.66 13.66 -11.85
N THR A 7 7.79 13.65 -10.85
CA THR A 7 7.11 12.42 -10.40
C THR A 7 6.28 11.82 -11.54
N LEU A 8 5.51 12.64 -12.26
CA LEU A 8 4.67 12.19 -13.36
C LEU A 8 5.51 11.67 -14.54
N ASP A 9 6.60 12.35 -14.83
CA ASP A 9 7.46 12.05 -15.99
C ASP A 9 8.33 10.79 -15.77
N THR A 10 8.69 10.47 -14.53
CA THR A 10 9.73 9.47 -14.25
C THR A 10 9.24 8.23 -13.52
N THR A 11 8.16 8.33 -12.71
CA THR A 11 7.74 7.24 -11.82
C THR A 11 6.34 6.71 -12.11
N VAL A 12 5.54 7.41 -12.90
CA VAL A 12 4.15 7.05 -13.19
C VAL A 12 4.06 6.23 -14.47
N HIS A 13 3.44 5.06 -14.37
CA HIS A 13 3.16 4.15 -15.48
C HIS A 13 1.66 3.97 -15.63
N PHE A 14 1.04 4.87 -16.39
CA PHE A 14 -0.39 4.85 -16.66
C PHE A 14 -0.73 3.90 -17.81
N ARG A 15 -1.76 3.08 -17.62
CA ARG A 15 -2.29 2.15 -18.62
C ARG A 15 -3.76 1.84 -18.39
N LYS A 16 -4.34 1.13 -19.31
CA LYS A 16 -5.66 0.52 -19.15
C LYS A 16 -5.49 -0.90 -18.59
N GLY A 17 -6.16 -1.20 -17.49
CA GLY A 17 -6.18 -2.53 -16.90
C GLY A 17 -6.87 -3.57 -17.81
N LYS A 18 -6.71 -4.86 -17.51
CA LYS A 18 -7.38 -5.95 -18.23
C LYS A 18 -8.90 -5.88 -18.12
N ASP A 19 -9.41 -5.30 -17.05
CA ASP A 19 -10.83 -5.02 -16.78
C ASP A 19 -11.36 -3.78 -17.51
N GLY A 20 -10.50 -3.10 -18.27
CA GLY A 20 -10.82 -1.88 -18.99
C GLY A 20 -10.78 -0.61 -18.14
N LYS A 21 -10.56 -0.70 -16.83
CA LYS A 21 -10.44 0.44 -15.92
C LYS A 21 -9.06 1.10 -16.01
N PRO A 22 -8.94 2.39 -15.63
CA PRO A 22 -7.64 3.02 -15.44
C PRO A 22 -6.79 2.23 -14.43
N ASP A 23 -5.53 2.05 -14.73
CA ASP A 23 -4.56 1.33 -13.90
C ASP A 23 -3.23 2.07 -13.96
N THR A 24 -2.77 2.59 -12.83
CA THR A 24 -1.54 3.37 -12.75
C THR A 24 -0.62 2.78 -11.69
N PHE A 25 0.53 2.32 -12.13
CA PHE A 25 1.61 1.90 -11.25
C PHE A 25 2.56 3.09 -11.01
N VAL A 26 2.95 3.31 -9.75
CA VAL A 26 3.87 4.40 -9.37
C VAL A 26 5.10 3.80 -8.71
N TYR A 27 6.25 3.93 -9.35
CA TYR A 27 7.52 3.51 -8.74
C TYR A 27 7.88 4.41 -7.55
N THR A 28 8.37 3.79 -6.49
CA THR A 28 8.87 4.52 -5.32
C THR A 28 10.29 5.02 -5.61
N GLY A 29 10.36 6.22 -6.18
CA GLY A 29 11.62 6.83 -6.59
C GLY A 29 12.37 5.98 -7.61
N ASP A 30 13.58 5.53 -7.27
CA ASP A 30 14.45 4.69 -8.08
C ASP A 30 14.22 3.19 -7.89
N ILE A 31 13.30 2.79 -6.98
CA ILE A 31 12.96 1.39 -6.72
C ILE A 31 11.80 0.98 -7.62
N HIS A 32 12.00 -0.07 -8.42
CA HIS A 32 10.99 -0.60 -9.35
C HIS A 32 9.86 -1.39 -8.64
N ALA A 33 9.35 -0.82 -7.56
CA ALA A 33 8.21 -1.34 -6.81
C ALA A 33 7.30 -0.18 -6.37
N MET A 34 6.08 -0.48 -5.99
CA MET A 34 5.07 0.48 -5.57
C MET A 34 4.76 0.29 -4.09
N TRP A 35 5.23 1.18 -3.22
CA TRP A 35 4.76 1.28 -1.85
C TRP A 35 3.39 1.94 -1.82
N LEU A 36 2.48 1.42 -1.01
CA LEU A 36 1.12 1.97 -0.88
C LEU A 36 1.13 3.37 -0.28
N ARG A 37 1.92 3.62 0.74
CA ARG A 37 2.13 4.95 1.33
C ARG A 37 2.68 5.93 0.30
N ASP A 38 3.81 5.57 -0.30
CA ASP A 38 4.59 6.46 -1.15
C ASP A 38 3.84 6.82 -2.43
N SER A 39 3.21 5.86 -3.08
CA SER A 39 2.42 6.11 -4.29
C SER A 39 1.31 7.13 -4.06
N GLY A 40 0.63 7.06 -2.90
CA GLY A 40 -0.37 8.06 -2.51
C GLY A 40 0.24 9.43 -2.25
N ALA A 41 1.40 9.48 -1.55
CA ALA A 41 2.09 10.72 -1.24
C ALA A 41 2.67 11.40 -2.49
N GLN A 42 3.27 10.63 -3.38
CA GLN A 42 3.88 11.13 -4.62
C GLN A 42 2.87 11.80 -5.56
N VAL A 43 1.64 11.28 -5.64
CA VAL A 43 0.61 11.87 -6.50
C VAL A 43 -0.31 12.88 -5.79
N TRP A 44 -0.20 13.00 -4.48
CA TRP A 44 -1.04 13.89 -3.67
C TRP A 44 -1.08 15.36 -4.15
N PRO A 45 0.05 15.99 -4.52
CA PRO A 45 0.05 17.38 -4.95
C PRO A 45 -0.79 17.63 -6.21
N TYR A 46 -0.99 16.62 -7.04
CA TYR A 46 -1.70 16.74 -8.32
C TYR A 46 -3.21 16.61 -8.20
N VAL A 47 -3.74 16.09 -7.09
CA VAL A 47 -5.19 15.89 -6.91
C VAL A 47 -5.98 17.18 -7.12
N GLN A 48 -5.43 18.32 -6.70
CA GLN A 48 -6.08 19.63 -6.85
C GLN A 48 -6.26 20.05 -8.32
N LEU A 49 -5.46 19.51 -9.23
CA LEU A 49 -5.48 19.82 -10.66
C LEU A 49 -6.41 18.90 -11.46
N ALA A 50 -6.94 17.84 -10.85
CA ALA A 50 -7.71 16.80 -11.53
C ALA A 50 -8.95 17.31 -12.26
N ASN A 51 -9.56 18.41 -11.80
CA ASN A 51 -10.72 19.02 -12.49
C ASN A 51 -10.34 19.84 -13.72
N SER A 52 -9.08 20.25 -13.81
CA SER A 52 -8.57 21.06 -14.92
C SER A 52 -7.91 20.20 -16.01
N ASP A 53 -7.62 18.94 -15.71
CA ASP A 53 -6.92 18.03 -16.61
C ASP A 53 -7.57 16.62 -16.55
N PRO A 54 -8.36 16.24 -17.59
CA PRO A 54 -9.04 14.95 -17.65
C PRO A 54 -8.09 13.74 -17.71
N GLU A 55 -6.91 13.90 -18.30
CA GLU A 55 -5.91 12.82 -18.38
C GLU A 55 -5.31 12.58 -17.00
N LEU A 56 -4.92 13.64 -16.30
CA LEU A 56 -4.46 13.59 -14.93
C LEU A 56 -5.53 13.01 -13.99
N LYS A 57 -6.79 13.40 -14.15
CA LYS A 57 -7.93 12.83 -13.41
C LYS A 57 -8.01 11.32 -13.59
N THR A 58 -7.91 10.84 -14.83
CA THR A 58 -7.97 9.43 -15.18
C THR A 58 -6.76 8.67 -14.61
N MET A 59 -5.57 9.26 -14.69
CA MET A 59 -4.33 8.71 -14.12
C MET A 59 -4.46 8.55 -12.60
N LEU A 60 -4.98 9.54 -11.88
CA LEU A 60 -5.19 9.49 -10.43
C LEU A 60 -6.20 8.40 -10.03
N ALA A 61 -7.31 8.28 -10.77
CA ALA A 61 -8.24 7.16 -10.58
C ALA A 61 -7.54 5.81 -10.77
N GLY A 62 -6.63 5.73 -11.72
CA GLY A 62 -5.79 4.54 -11.96
C GLY A 62 -4.88 4.19 -10.78
N VAL A 63 -4.28 5.18 -10.10
CA VAL A 63 -3.48 4.94 -8.88
C VAL A 63 -4.36 4.35 -7.77
N ILE A 64 -5.54 4.92 -7.56
CA ILE A 64 -6.50 4.46 -6.54
C ILE A 64 -6.92 3.02 -6.83
N ASN A 65 -7.31 2.71 -8.07
CA ASN A 65 -7.68 1.36 -8.49
C ASN A 65 -6.53 0.37 -8.24
N ARG A 66 -5.30 0.75 -8.60
CA ARG A 66 -4.10 -0.09 -8.36
C ARG A 66 -3.88 -0.34 -6.87
N GLN A 67 -4.00 0.66 -6.02
CA GLN A 67 -3.84 0.51 -4.58
C GLN A 67 -4.88 -0.46 -3.99
N PHE A 68 -6.14 -0.39 -4.43
CA PHE A 68 -7.17 -1.33 -3.95
C PHE A 68 -6.93 -2.76 -4.44
N LYS A 69 -6.48 -2.96 -5.68
CA LYS A 69 -6.02 -4.26 -6.19
C LYS A 69 -4.89 -4.83 -5.34
N CYS A 70 -3.91 -4.03 -5.01
CA CYS A 70 -2.79 -4.42 -4.14
C CYS A 70 -3.30 -4.86 -2.75
N ILE A 71 -4.17 -4.09 -2.11
CA ILE A 71 -4.77 -4.43 -0.81
C ILE A 71 -5.57 -5.74 -0.89
N ASN A 72 -6.24 -6.01 -2.00
CA ASN A 72 -6.99 -7.24 -2.21
C ASN A 72 -6.07 -8.46 -2.44
N ILE A 73 -4.85 -8.26 -2.94
CA ILE A 73 -3.84 -9.32 -3.02
C ILE A 73 -3.31 -9.66 -1.63
N ASP A 74 -2.89 -8.66 -0.86
CA ASP A 74 -2.41 -8.85 0.52
C ASP A 74 -2.44 -7.53 1.32
N PRO A 75 -3.33 -7.40 2.31
CA PRO A 75 -3.44 -6.19 3.11
C PRO A 75 -2.29 -6.02 4.13
N TYR A 76 -1.44 -7.02 4.31
CA TYR A 76 -0.26 -6.94 5.17
C TYR A 76 1.01 -6.50 4.44
N ALA A 77 0.98 -6.44 3.12
CA ALA A 77 2.12 -6.00 2.33
C ALA A 77 2.18 -4.47 2.22
N ASN A 78 3.37 -3.92 2.34
CA ASN A 78 3.65 -2.49 2.15
C ASN A 78 4.00 -2.15 0.70
N ALA A 79 4.66 -3.08 -0.03
CA ALA A 79 5.16 -2.84 -1.38
C ALA A 79 4.84 -3.97 -2.36
N PHE A 80 4.57 -3.59 -3.61
CA PHE A 80 4.11 -4.50 -4.66
C PHE A 80 4.94 -4.38 -5.94
N ASN A 81 5.05 -5.49 -6.65
CA ASN A 81 5.62 -5.57 -7.99
C ASN A 81 4.57 -5.18 -9.05
N ASP A 82 5.04 -4.78 -10.21
CA ASP A 82 4.17 -4.60 -11.38
C ASP A 82 3.93 -5.95 -12.08
N GLY A 83 3.09 -6.76 -11.43
CA GLY A 83 2.77 -8.14 -11.82
C GLY A 83 3.50 -9.21 -10.99
N PRO A 84 3.21 -10.50 -11.22
CA PRO A 84 3.71 -11.62 -10.42
C PRO A 84 5.15 -12.01 -10.81
N LYS A 85 6.11 -11.16 -10.52
CA LYS A 85 7.53 -11.34 -10.92
C LYS A 85 8.39 -11.96 -9.82
N GLY A 86 7.92 -11.95 -8.56
CA GLY A 86 8.77 -12.17 -7.41
C GLY A 86 9.79 -11.03 -7.23
N GLY A 87 10.80 -11.22 -6.42
CA GLY A 87 11.80 -10.20 -6.19
C GLY A 87 12.81 -10.55 -5.10
N GLU A 88 13.54 -9.55 -4.70
CA GLU A 88 14.65 -9.62 -3.75
C GLU A 88 14.25 -10.26 -2.40
N TRP A 89 13.06 -9.95 -1.92
CA TRP A 89 12.60 -10.34 -0.58
C TRP A 89 11.77 -11.62 -0.53
N MET A 90 11.74 -12.41 -1.60
CA MET A 90 10.98 -13.67 -1.64
C MET A 90 11.46 -14.71 -0.63
N SER A 91 12.64 -14.55 -0.05
CA SER A 91 13.18 -15.41 1.01
C SER A 91 12.76 -15.01 2.43
N ASP A 92 12.02 -13.91 2.60
CA ASP A 92 11.48 -13.50 3.89
C ASP A 92 10.54 -14.58 4.46
N LEU A 93 10.66 -14.84 5.76
CA LEU A 93 9.81 -15.79 6.46
C LEU A 93 8.48 -15.17 6.85
N THR A 94 7.65 -15.00 5.86
CA THR A 94 6.28 -14.50 5.89
C THR A 94 5.52 -15.11 4.70
N ASP A 95 4.22 -14.85 4.55
CA ASP A 95 3.41 -15.37 3.43
C ASP A 95 3.65 -14.57 2.14
N MET A 96 4.85 -14.71 1.56
CA MET A 96 5.23 -14.01 0.33
C MET A 96 4.49 -14.57 -0.89
N LYS A 97 4.08 -13.66 -1.79
CA LYS A 97 3.46 -13.95 -3.09
C LYS A 97 4.26 -13.29 -4.20
N PRO A 98 4.21 -13.79 -5.45
CA PRO A 98 4.98 -13.20 -6.58
C PRO A 98 4.65 -11.72 -6.87
N GLU A 99 3.46 -11.27 -6.51
CA GLU A 99 3.01 -9.88 -6.66
C GLU A 99 3.62 -8.94 -5.63
N LEU A 100 4.15 -9.47 -4.51
CA LEU A 100 4.69 -8.67 -3.43
C LEU A 100 6.15 -8.37 -3.68
N HIS A 101 6.55 -7.11 -3.51
CA HIS A 101 7.94 -6.73 -3.39
C HIS A 101 8.42 -6.94 -1.96
N GLU A 102 7.61 -6.48 -0.97
CA GLU A 102 7.90 -6.62 0.45
C GLU A 102 6.60 -6.80 1.26
N ARG A 103 6.66 -7.55 2.38
CA ARG A 103 5.49 -7.82 3.21
C ARG A 103 5.69 -7.38 4.66
N LYS A 104 6.15 -6.16 4.85
CA LYS A 104 6.23 -5.50 6.15
C LYS A 104 4.87 -4.87 6.50
N TRP A 105 4.29 -5.27 7.64
CA TRP A 105 3.03 -4.72 8.11
C TRP A 105 3.22 -3.33 8.69
N GLU A 106 2.74 -2.34 7.98
CA GLU A 106 2.68 -0.93 8.33
C GLU A 106 1.23 -0.46 8.25
N ILE A 107 0.68 0.08 9.34
CA ILE A 107 -0.72 0.53 9.37
C ILE A 107 -1.01 1.63 8.35
N ASP A 108 -0.06 2.49 8.09
CA ASP A 108 -0.19 3.60 7.15
C ASP A 108 -0.30 3.14 5.70
N SER A 109 0.24 1.97 5.35
CA SER A 109 0.06 1.36 4.03
C SER A 109 -1.42 1.15 3.67
N LEU A 110 -2.29 0.96 4.66
CA LEU A 110 -3.74 0.88 4.44
C LEU A 110 -4.45 2.23 4.60
N CYS A 111 -3.85 3.19 5.29
CA CYS A 111 -4.45 4.51 5.51
C CYS A 111 -4.25 5.47 4.32
N TYR A 112 -3.08 5.44 3.68
CA TYR A 112 -2.78 6.34 2.57
C TYR A 112 -3.66 6.13 1.33
N PRO A 113 -3.99 4.90 0.91
CA PRO A 113 -4.96 4.66 -0.16
C PRO A 113 -6.35 5.25 0.13
N LEU A 114 -6.83 5.12 1.37
CA LEU A 114 -8.10 5.70 1.79
C LEU A 114 -8.06 7.24 1.75
N ARG A 115 -6.97 7.82 2.22
CA ARG A 115 -6.74 9.26 2.18
C ARG A 115 -6.77 9.79 0.75
N LEU A 116 -6.07 9.12 -0.17
CA LEU A 116 -6.02 9.51 -1.59
C LEU A 116 -7.41 9.40 -2.23
N ALA A 117 -8.10 8.28 -2.06
CA ALA A 117 -9.43 8.04 -2.61
C ALA A 117 -10.45 9.08 -2.10
N TYR A 118 -10.43 9.38 -0.80
CA TYR A 118 -11.28 10.40 -0.20
C TYR A 118 -11.02 11.78 -0.79
N GLN A 119 -9.75 12.20 -0.89
CA GLN A 119 -9.41 13.52 -1.43
C GLN A 119 -9.74 13.64 -2.92
N TYR A 120 -9.48 12.59 -3.71
CA TYR A 120 -9.85 12.52 -5.11
C TYR A 120 -11.36 12.73 -5.28
N TRP A 121 -12.17 11.95 -4.55
CA TRP A 121 -13.63 12.09 -4.58
C TRP A 121 -14.08 13.48 -4.14
N LYS A 122 -13.54 14.02 -3.05
CA LYS A 122 -13.89 15.36 -2.56
C LYS A 122 -13.56 16.47 -3.57
N THR A 123 -12.48 16.32 -4.32
CA THR A 123 -12.04 17.31 -5.31
C THR A 123 -12.83 17.18 -6.60
N THR A 124 -13.07 15.95 -7.07
CA THR A 124 -13.61 15.72 -8.42
C THR A 124 -15.11 15.42 -8.46
N GLY A 125 -15.72 15.03 -7.34
CA GLY A 125 -17.07 14.48 -7.28
C GLY A 125 -17.21 13.09 -7.91
N ASP A 126 -16.13 12.51 -8.43
CA ASP A 126 -16.15 11.22 -9.11
C ASP A 126 -16.18 10.06 -8.11
N ALA A 127 -17.32 9.39 -8.04
CA ALA A 127 -17.55 8.23 -7.17
C ALA A 127 -17.32 6.88 -7.88
N SER A 128 -16.89 6.86 -9.13
CA SER A 128 -16.70 5.63 -9.91
C SER A 128 -15.60 4.72 -9.36
N ILE A 129 -14.71 5.26 -8.52
CA ILE A 129 -13.68 4.51 -7.81
C ILE A 129 -14.23 3.65 -6.67
N PHE A 130 -15.48 3.89 -6.22
CA PHE A 130 -16.11 3.17 -5.11
C PHE A 130 -16.96 1.99 -5.62
N ASP A 131 -16.30 1.05 -6.25
CA ASP A 131 -16.88 -0.13 -6.87
C ASP A 131 -16.75 -1.40 -5.96
N GLU A 132 -17.01 -2.57 -6.51
CA GLU A 132 -16.92 -3.84 -5.79
C GLU A 132 -15.48 -4.15 -5.32
N GLU A 133 -14.47 -3.76 -6.09
CA GLU A 133 -13.07 -3.93 -5.72
C GLU A 133 -12.70 -3.07 -4.52
N TRP A 134 -13.20 -1.83 -4.48
CA TRP A 134 -13.08 -0.96 -3.32
C TRP A 134 -13.78 -1.55 -2.09
N ILE A 135 -15.02 -2.05 -2.23
CA ILE A 135 -15.75 -2.68 -1.12
C ILE A 135 -14.95 -3.85 -0.54
N GLN A 136 -14.38 -4.69 -1.40
CA GLN A 136 -13.54 -5.80 -0.98
C GLN A 136 -12.29 -5.31 -0.24
N ALA A 137 -11.63 -4.27 -0.75
CA ALA A 137 -10.45 -3.68 -0.12
C ALA A 137 -10.77 -3.11 1.28
N ILE A 138 -11.88 -2.37 1.43
CA ILE A 138 -12.34 -1.87 2.74
C ILE A 138 -12.62 -3.02 3.69
N THR A 139 -13.25 -4.09 3.22
CA THR A 139 -13.50 -5.29 4.03
C THR A 139 -12.20 -5.91 4.52
N ASN A 140 -11.21 -6.03 3.66
CA ASN A 140 -9.87 -6.52 4.00
C ASN A 140 -9.16 -5.61 5.01
N ILE A 141 -9.22 -4.28 4.83
CA ILE A 141 -8.65 -3.29 5.76
C ILE A 141 -9.27 -3.45 7.16
N LEU A 142 -10.60 -3.47 7.24
CA LEU A 142 -11.30 -3.58 8.52
C LEU A 142 -11.02 -4.90 9.22
N ARG A 143 -10.94 -6.01 8.47
CA ARG A 143 -10.54 -7.31 9.00
C ARG A 143 -9.12 -7.24 9.57
N THR A 144 -8.16 -6.74 8.79
CA THR A 144 -6.75 -6.61 9.20
C THR A 144 -6.60 -5.76 10.45
N PHE A 145 -7.33 -4.64 10.54
CA PHE A 145 -7.32 -3.80 11.73
C PHE A 145 -7.87 -4.52 12.95
N LYS A 146 -8.96 -5.32 12.81
CA LYS A 146 -9.49 -6.14 13.90
C LYS A 146 -8.50 -7.20 14.34
N GLU A 147 -7.88 -7.93 13.42
CA GLU A 147 -6.85 -8.92 13.69
C GLU A 147 -5.68 -8.30 14.46
N GLN A 148 -5.23 -7.11 14.05
CA GLN A 148 -4.11 -6.41 14.67
C GLN A 148 -4.46 -5.60 15.93
N GLN A 149 -5.72 -5.58 16.36
CA GLN A 149 -6.06 -5.22 17.74
C GLN A 149 -5.65 -6.32 18.74
N ARG A 150 -5.38 -7.50 18.26
CA ARG A 150 -4.89 -8.68 19.02
C ARG A 150 -5.75 -9.02 20.24
N LYS A 151 -7.07 -8.76 20.18
CA LYS A 151 -8.01 -9.08 21.27
C LYS A 151 -8.24 -10.58 21.40
N ASP A 152 -8.24 -11.28 20.27
CA ASP A 152 -8.52 -12.72 20.17
C ASP A 152 -7.26 -13.54 19.88
N GLY A 153 -6.06 -12.99 20.19
CA GLY A 153 -4.76 -13.60 19.95
C GLY A 153 -3.83 -12.74 19.12
N VAL A 154 -2.67 -13.27 18.76
CA VAL A 154 -1.60 -12.53 18.06
C VAL A 154 -1.91 -12.22 16.59
N GLY A 155 -2.97 -12.81 16.03
CA GLY A 155 -3.33 -12.68 14.62
C GLY A 155 -2.48 -13.56 13.68
N PRO A 156 -2.79 -13.54 12.37
CA PRO A 156 -2.15 -14.41 11.38
C PRO A 156 -0.80 -13.89 10.89
N TYR A 157 -0.46 -12.63 11.15
CA TYR A 157 0.73 -12.00 10.62
C TYR A 157 1.96 -12.32 11.45
N LYS A 158 3.01 -12.73 10.75
CA LYS A 158 4.38 -12.83 11.28
C LYS A 158 5.38 -12.45 10.20
N PHE A 159 6.54 -11.97 10.62
CA PHE A 159 7.60 -11.59 9.70
C PHE A 159 8.98 -11.81 10.31
N GLN A 160 9.84 -12.51 9.60
CA GLN A 160 11.27 -12.55 9.89
C GLN A 160 12.06 -12.43 8.59
N ARG A 161 13.17 -11.73 8.66
CA ARG A 161 14.18 -11.61 7.58
C ARG A 161 15.52 -12.05 8.11
N LYS A 162 16.25 -12.81 7.32
CA LYS A 162 17.64 -13.13 7.62
C LYS A 162 18.51 -11.89 7.30
N THR A 163 18.90 -11.17 8.33
CA THR A 163 19.60 -9.89 8.21
C THR A 163 20.49 -9.64 9.44
N GLU A 164 21.54 -8.84 9.26
CA GLU A 164 22.37 -8.34 10.37
C GLU A 164 21.75 -7.08 11.02
N ARG A 165 20.78 -6.43 10.35
CA ARG A 165 20.10 -5.23 10.84
C ARG A 165 18.91 -5.63 11.71
N ALA A 166 19.02 -5.44 13.02
CA ALA A 166 17.95 -5.79 13.97
C ALA A 166 16.59 -5.13 13.65
N LEU A 167 16.59 -3.97 13.00
CA LEU A 167 15.37 -3.23 12.62
C LEU A 167 14.72 -3.75 11.32
N ASP A 168 15.36 -4.65 10.58
CA ASP A 168 14.79 -5.23 9.36
C ASP A 168 14.04 -6.54 9.62
N THR A 169 13.95 -6.98 10.86
CA THR A 169 13.28 -8.23 11.24
C THR A 169 12.49 -8.04 12.54
N VAL A 170 11.57 -8.96 12.82
CA VAL A 170 10.68 -8.88 13.98
C VAL A 170 11.10 -9.95 15.01
N THR A 171 11.17 -9.54 16.26
CA THR A 171 11.49 -10.41 17.40
C THR A 171 10.36 -11.41 17.71
N ASN A 172 10.61 -12.32 18.68
CA ASN A 172 9.63 -13.30 19.15
C ASN A 172 9.01 -14.12 18.01
N ASP A 173 9.86 -14.80 17.24
CA ASP A 173 9.47 -15.62 16.09
C ASP A 173 8.63 -14.88 15.04
N GLY A 174 8.89 -13.58 14.88
CA GLY A 174 8.21 -12.74 13.92
C GLY A 174 6.88 -12.15 14.39
N LEU A 175 6.51 -12.37 15.65
CA LEU A 175 5.25 -11.88 16.22
C LEU A 175 5.37 -10.49 16.85
N GLY A 176 6.60 -10.06 17.15
CA GLY A 176 6.88 -8.83 17.88
C GLY A 176 6.65 -8.94 19.38
N ASN A 177 6.87 -7.83 20.09
CA ASN A 177 6.67 -7.81 21.53
C ASN A 177 5.20 -8.00 21.93
N PRO A 178 4.91 -8.64 23.08
CA PRO A 178 3.57 -8.73 23.61
C PRO A 178 2.93 -7.35 23.81
N VAL A 179 1.68 -7.21 23.42
CA VAL A 179 0.92 -5.97 23.56
C VAL A 179 -0.32 -6.16 24.42
N LYS A 180 -0.76 -5.10 25.09
CA LYS A 180 -2.04 -5.11 25.81
C LYS A 180 -3.18 -4.93 24.80
N PRO A 181 -4.22 -5.80 24.84
CA PRO A 181 -5.33 -5.74 23.87
C PRO A 181 -6.35 -4.64 24.25
N VAL A 182 -5.90 -3.39 24.27
CA VAL A 182 -6.69 -2.21 24.67
C VAL A 182 -7.51 -1.59 23.52
N GLY A 183 -7.48 -2.21 22.34
CA GLY A 183 -8.23 -1.75 21.17
C GLY A 183 -7.39 -0.91 20.18
N LEU A 184 -6.14 -0.61 20.50
CA LEU A 184 -5.20 -0.01 19.56
C LEU A 184 -4.74 -1.07 18.53
N ILE A 185 -4.47 -0.62 17.31
CA ILE A 185 -3.98 -1.47 16.23
C ILE A 185 -2.46 -1.54 16.32
N VAL A 186 -1.92 -2.76 16.35
CA VAL A 186 -0.48 -2.97 16.31
C VAL A 186 0.04 -2.72 14.90
N SER A 187 1.06 -1.88 14.77
CA SER A 187 1.87 -1.76 13.55
C SER A 187 3.23 -2.38 13.84
N THR A 188 3.58 -3.42 13.11
CA THR A 188 4.83 -4.18 13.36
C THR A 188 6.05 -3.43 12.83
N PHE A 189 5.86 -2.67 11.77
CA PHE A 189 6.85 -1.77 11.20
C PHE A 189 6.37 -0.33 11.22
N ARG A 190 7.31 0.60 11.16
CA ARG A 190 7.08 2.04 11.05
C ARG A 190 7.15 2.50 9.60
N PRO A 191 6.68 3.73 9.26
CA PRO A 191 6.81 4.29 7.92
C PRO A 191 8.26 4.43 7.39
N SER A 192 9.26 4.24 8.25
CA SER A 192 10.68 4.15 7.90
C SER A 192 11.12 2.73 7.54
N ASP A 193 10.18 1.79 7.39
CA ASP A 193 10.39 0.35 7.17
C ASP A 193 11.15 -0.37 8.29
N ASP A 194 11.30 0.27 9.46
CA ASP A 194 11.94 -0.30 10.63
C ASP A 194 10.94 -1.01 11.55
N ALA A 195 11.35 -2.15 12.11
CA ALA A 195 10.57 -2.87 13.11
C ALA A 195 10.34 -2.05 14.39
N THR A 196 9.15 -2.18 14.97
CA THR A 196 8.74 -1.48 16.22
C THR A 196 9.05 -2.28 17.47
N THR A 197 9.71 -3.41 17.36
CA THR A 197 10.03 -4.35 18.46
C THR A 197 11.33 -4.05 19.14
#